data_d7b5df2d664c68f46d463b1be5db0345
#
_entry.id   d7b5df2d664c68f46d463b1be5db0345
#
_cell.length_a   1.000
_cell.length_b   1.000
_cell.length_c   1.000
_cell.angle_alpha   90.00
_cell.angle_beta   90.00
_cell.angle_gamma   90.00
#
_symmetry.space_group_name_H-M   'P 1'
#
loop_
_entity.id
_entity.type
_entity.pdbx_description
1 polymer ?
#
loop_
_entity_poly.entity_id
_entity_poly.type
_entity_poly.pdbx_seq_one_letter_code
_entity_poly.pdbx_strand_id
1 'polypeptide(L)'
;MEVRRRSLLALAAAGVGGTLAGCTTSNESTESEGSTETEASDPTESTHTSEQTTATLRTTKGDIVVELYANRAPRTVDNFVGLATGSKTWVDPQTGESVDGEPLYEDVLFHRVIDDFMIQTGDPTGTGRGGPGYQFDDEFHEELRHDGPGVVSMANAGPDTNGSQFFITLAAQPHLDGKHAVFGQVVDGMDVVEAIGAVETDGADRPVNDVLLESVTIETE
;
A
#
# COMPACT_ATOMS: atom_id res chain seq x y z
N MET A 1 14.88 -45.71 -13.70
CA MET A 1 14.83 -45.43 -15.16
C MET A 1 14.30 -44.01 -15.29
N GLU A 2 14.92 -43.05 -15.79
CA GLU A 2 16.28 -42.73 -16.25
C GLU A 2 16.46 -41.21 -16.14
N VAL A 3 17.60 -40.82 -15.64
CA VAL A 3 18.09 -39.45 -15.50
C VAL A 3 18.46 -38.94 -16.90
N ARG A 4 18.08 -37.73 -17.28
CA ARG A 4 18.78 -36.97 -18.34
C ARG A 4 19.13 -35.56 -17.86
N ARG A 5 20.41 -35.44 -17.51
CA ARG A 5 21.18 -34.20 -17.44
C ARG A 5 21.61 -33.79 -18.86
N ARG A 6 21.54 -32.49 -19.20
CA ARG A 6 22.38 -31.82 -20.21
C ARG A 6 22.53 -30.37 -19.75
N SER A 7 23.65 -29.99 -19.17
CA SER A 7 24.95 -29.52 -19.63
C SER A 7 24.94 -28.28 -20.53
N LEU A 8 25.29 -27.16 -19.91
CA LEU A 8 26.27 -26.12 -20.21
C LEU A 8 26.56 -25.78 -21.70
N LEU A 9 26.46 -24.47 -22.03
CA LEU A 9 27.50 -23.82 -22.83
C LEU A 9 27.62 -22.34 -22.44
N ALA A 10 28.81 -21.98 -21.96
CA ALA A 10 29.26 -20.60 -21.77
C ALA A 10 29.86 -20.11 -23.09
N LEU A 11 29.65 -18.81 -23.41
CA LEU A 11 30.50 -18.13 -24.41
C LEU A 11 30.80 -16.72 -23.92
N ALA A 12 32.07 -16.48 -23.66
CA ALA A 12 32.67 -15.19 -23.38
C ALA A 12 33.17 -14.58 -24.72
N ALA A 13 33.02 -13.27 -24.89
CA ALA A 13 33.80 -12.50 -25.85
C ALA A 13 34.08 -11.11 -25.30
N ALA A 14 35.35 -10.80 -25.21
CA ALA A 14 35.96 -9.53 -24.83
C ALA A 14 36.25 -8.67 -26.10
N GLY A 15 36.41 -7.37 -25.93
CA GLY A 15 36.93 -6.43 -26.96
C GLY A 15 36.69 -4.99 -26.51
N VAL A 16 37.61 -4.37 -25.82
CA VAL A 16 38.75 -3.50 -26.19
C VAL A 16 38.35 -2.19 -26.95
N GLY A 17 38.47 -1.04 -26.27
CA GLY A 17 39.36 0.06 -26.55
C GLY A 17 38.79 1.26 -27.32
N GLY A 18 39.06 2.48 -26.77
CA GLY A 18 38.98 3.72 -27.55
C GLY A 18 38.90 4.99 -26.70
N THR A 19 40.06 5.52 -26.30
CA THR A 19 40.33 6.85 -25.75
C THR A 19 40.26 7.96 -26.83
N LEU A 20 39.98 9.23 -26.44
CA LEU A 20 40.56 10.54 -26.83
C LEU A 20 39.56 11.64 -26.46
N ALA A 21 39.81 12.54 -25.51
CA ALA A 21 40.66 13.71 -25.35
C ALA A 21 40.24 14.96 -26.13
N GLY A 22 40.00 16.07 -25.38
CA GLY A 22 40.22 17.46 -25.80
C GLY A 22 38.96 18.20 -26.23
N CYS A 23 38.67 19.43 -25.89
CA CYS A 23 39.45 20.61 -25.54
C CYS A 23 38.55 21.67 -24.88
N THR A 24 39.14 22.44 -24.03
CA THR A 24 38.75 23.73 -23.45
C THR A 24 38.42 24.81 -24.51
N THR A 25 37.49 25.73 -24.21
CA THR A 25 37.69 27.19 -24.41
C THR A 25 36.79 28.00 -23.50
N SER A 26 37.45 28.87 -22.78
CA SER A 26 36.90 30.00 -22.05
C SER A 26 36.45 31.09 -23.02
N ASN A 27 35.42 31.86 -22.73
CA ASN A 27 35.43 33.27 -22.99
C ASN A 27 34.52 34.08 -22.05
N GLU A 28 35.00 35.22 -21.75
CA GLU A 28 34.83 36.25 -20.76
C GLU A 28 33.61 37.15 -21.00
N SER A 29 33.06 37.61 -19.88
CA SER A 29 32.50 38.94 -19.54
C SER A 29 31.81 39.83 -20.57
N THR A 30 30.58 40.28 -20.21
CA THR A 30 30.26 41.72 -20.28
C THR A 30 29.09 42.02 -19.28
N GLU A 31 29.34 42.94 -18.37
CA GLU A 31 28.37 43.60 -17.49
C GLU A 31 27.43 44.47 -18.31
N SER A 32 26.15 44.54 -17.93
CA SER A 32 25.31 45.71 -18.16
C SER A 32 24.24 45.78 -17.08
N GLU A 33 24.34 46.84 -16.33
CA GLU A 33 23.39 47.29 -15.31
C GLU A 33 22.05 47.70 -16.00
N GLY A 34 20.93 47.37 -15.36
CA GLY A 34 19.61 47.84 -15.74
C GLY A 34 18.64 47.60 -14.59
N SER A 35 18.58 48.55 -13.68
CA SER A 35 17.54 48.61 -12.65
C SER A 35 16.14 48.74 -13.28
N THR A 36 15.22 47.86 -12.92
CA THR A 36 13.81 48.20 -12.96
C THR A 36 13.13 47.49 -11.81
N GLU A 37 12.67 48.28 -10.87
CA GLU A 37 11.70 47.89 -9.84
C GLU A 37 10.46 47.32 -10.51
N THR A 38 10.05 46.14 -10.12
CA THR A 38 8.69 45.66 -10.39
C THR A 38 8.20 44.92 -9.15
N GLU A 39 7.17 45.53 -8.61
CA GLU A 39 6.21 45.16 -7.59
C GLU A 39 6.24 43.71 -7.10
N ALA A 40 6.30 43.58 -5.78
CA ALA A 40 5.99 42.39 -5.02
C ALA A 40 4.58 41.90 -5.37
N SER A 41 4.51 40.87 -6.16
CA SER A 41 3.32 40.05 -6.26
C SER A 41 3.30 39.13 -5.06
N ASP A 42 2.37 39.44 -4.16
CA ASP A 42 1.92 38.62 -3.06
C ASP A 42 1.71 37.17 -3.54
N PRO A 43 2.35 36.16 -2.95
CA PRO A 43 2.03 34.77 -3.26
C PRO A 43 0.64 34.53 -2.70
N THR A 44 -0.34 34.51 -3.59
CA THR A 44 -1.67 33.95 -3.30
C THR A 44 -1.43 32.55 -2.76
N GLU A 45 -1.61 32.42 -1.48
CA GLU A 45 -1.68 31.14 -0.76
C GLU A 45 -2.81 30.36 -1.40
N SER A 46 -2.43 29.51 -2.36
CA SER A 46 -3.34 28.48 -2.90
C SER A 46 -3.61 27.53 -1.74
N THR A 47 -4.69 27.74 -1.06
CA THR A 47 -5.35 26.74 -0.23
C THR A 47 -5.71 25.58 -1.18
N HIS A 48 -4.77 24.68 -1.41
CA HIS A 48 -5.09 23.34 -1.86
C HIS A 48 -5.89 22.70 -0.73
N THR A 49 -7.20 22.79 -0.80
CA THR A 49 -8.07 21.85 -0.11
C THR A 49 -7.70 20.50 -0.71
N SER A 50 -6.85 19.76 -0.02
CA SER A 50 -6.57 18.38 -0.38
C SER A 50 -7.90 17.65 -0.22
N GLU A 51 -8.45 17.15 -1.33
CA GLU A 51 -9.62 16.27 -1.29
C GLU A 51 -9.29 15.13 -0.32
N GLN A 52 -10.02 15.11 0.80
CA GLN A 52 -9.84 14.08 1.81
C GLN A 52 -10.62 12.84 1.36
N THR A 53 -9.92 11.75 1.17
CA THR A 53 -10.54 10.47 0.81
C THR A 53 -10.66 9.61 2.06
N THR A 54 -11.86 9.14 2.35
CA THR A 54 -12.14 8.24 3.48
C THR A 54 -12.70 6.91 2.99
N ALA A 55 -12.47 5.86 3.77
CA ALA A 55 -13.03 4.54 3.58
C ALA A 55 -13.78 4.13 4.84
N THR A 56 -15.06 3.78 4.70
CA THR A 56 -15.84 3.14 5.76
C THR A 56 -15.80 1.63 5.56
N LEU A 57 -15.14 0.93 6.48
CA LEU A 57 -15.06 -0.53 6.55
C LEU A 57 -16.22 -1.01 7.43
N ARG A 58 -17.26 -1.57 6.82
CA ARG A 58 -18.34 -2.21 7.56
C ARG A 58 -17.92 -3.61 7.96
N THR A 59 -18.01 -3.92 9.25
CA THR A 59 -17.65 -5.23 9.78
C THR A 59 -18.79 -5.84 10.61
N THR A 60 -18.72 -7.14 10.86
CA THR A 60 -19.66 -7.82 11.77
C THR A 60 -19.57 -7.35 13.23
N LYS A 61 -18.60 -6.48 13.57
CA LYS A 61 -18.42 -5.87 14.88
C LYS A 61 -18.79 -4.39 14.95
N GLY A 62 -19.02 -3.74 13.78
CA GLY A 62 -19.32 -2.33 13.64
C GLY A 62 -18.54 -1.70 12.49
N ASP A 63 -18.68 -0.41 12.33
CA ASP A 63 -18.03 0.36 11.27
C ASP A 63 -16.69 0.95 11.75
N ILE A 64 -15.70 0.97 10.87
CA ILE A 64 -14.37 1.58 11.07
C ILE A 64 -14.18 2.58 9.96
N VAL A 65 -13.91 3.86 10.30
CA VAL A 65 -13.65 4.91 9.31
C VAL A 65 -12.15 5.17 9.24
N VAL A 66 -11.61 5.10 8.03
CA VAL A 66 -10.18 5.27 7.73
C VAL A 66 -9.98 6.48 6.83
N GLU A 67 -9.14 7.42 7.24
CA GLU A 67 -8.58 8.44 6.34
C GLU A 67 -7.50 7.81 5.47
N LEU A 68 -7.58 7.98 4.14
CA LEU A 68 -6.63 7.44 3.18
C LEU A 68 -5.60 8.51 2.76
N TYR A 69 -4.34 8.16 2.74
CA TYR A 69 -3.24 9.08 2.45
C TYR A 69 -2.87 9.13 0.95
N ALA A 70 -3.87 9.49 0.10
CA ALA A 70 -3.72 9.50 -1.35
C ALA A 70 -2.54 10.36 -1.86
N ASN A 71 -2.18 11.43 -1.14
CA ASN A 71 -1.05 12.29 -1.51
C ASN A 71 0.33 11.73 -1.12
N ARG A 72 0.39 10.76 -0.18
CA ARG A 72 1.64 10.19 0.35
C ARG A 72 1.87 8.75 -0.08
N ALA A 73 0.80 8.02 -0.37
CA ALA A 73 0.82 6.64 -0.85
C ALA A 73 -0.18 6.45 -2.00
N PRO A 74 -0.07 7.23 -3.11
CA PRO A 74 -1.08 7.28 -4.17
C PRO A 74 -1.32 5.92 -4.84
N ARG A 75 -0.27 5.13 -5.12
CA ARG A 75 -0.43 3.82 -5.77
C ARG A 75 -1.13 2.82 -4.86
N THR A 76 -0.80 2.86 -3.58
CA THR A 76 -1.37 1.95 -2.57
C THR A 76 -2.84 2.29 -2.34
N VAL A 77 -3.16 3.59 -2.20
CA VAL A 77 -4.55 4.06 -2.06
C VAL A 77 -5.36 3.76 -3.31
N ASP A 78 -4.81 4.02 -4.52
CA ASP A 78 -5.49 3.70 -5.79
C ASP A 78 -5.78 2.19 -5.92
N ASN A 79 -4.84 1.35 -5.50
CA ASN A 79 -5.05 -0.09 -5.46
C ASN A 79 -6.18 -0.48 -4.51
N PHE A 80 -6.16 0.03 -3.28
CA PHE A 80 -7.16 -0.26 -2.26
C PHE A 80 -8.56 0.21 -2.71
N VAL A 81 -8.67 1.47 -3.14
CA VAL A 81 -9.93 2.07 -3.64
C VAL A 81 -10.46 1.30 -4.85
N GLY A 82 -9.57 0.96 -5.80
CA GLY A 82 -9.95 0.21 -6.99
C GLY A 82 -10.52 -1.17 -6.67
N LEU A 83 -9.93 -1.89 -5.70
CA LEU A 83 -10.43 -3.18 -5.24
C LEU A 83 -11.70 -3.05 -4.39
N ALA A 84 -11.83 -1.97 -3.61
CA ALA A 84 -13.00 -1.69 -2.78
C ALA A 84 -14.24 -1.32 -3.61
N THR A 85 -14.05 -0.64 -4.73
CA THR A 85 -15.14 -0.18 -5.61
C THR A 85 -15.43 -1.12 -6.79
N GLY A 86 -14.58 -2.14 -7.02
CA GLY A 86 -14.65 -2.98 -8.20
C GLY A 86 -14.14 -2.29 -9.48
N SER A 87 -13.59 -1.08 -9.40
CA SER A 87 -13.05 -0.38 -10.57
C SER A 87 -11.69 -0.94 -11.03
N LYS A 88 -11.07 -1.80 -10.23
CA LYS A 88 -9.84 -2.51 -10.55
C LYS A 88 -10.11 -4.01 -10.70
N THR A 89 -9.84 -4.54 -11.88
CA THR A 89 -9.96 -5.96 -12.17
C THR A 89 -9.02 -6.78 -11.29
N TRP A 90 -9.50 -7.89 -10.76
CA TRP A 90 -8.73 -8.85 -9.98
C TRP A 90 -9.01 -10.28 -10.46
N VAL A 91 -8.22 -11.23 -10.01
CA VAL A 91 -8.39 -12.65 -10.34
C VAL A 91 -8.83 -13.39 -9.08
N ASP A 92 -9.98 -14.05 -9.14
CA ASP A 92 -10.43 -14.90 -8.05
C ASP A 92 -9.46 -16.10 -7.91
N PRO A 93 -8.75 -16.19 -6.78
CA PRO A 93 -7.77 -17.27 -6.58
C PRO A 93 -8.40 -18.66 -6.41
N GLN A 94 -9.71 -18.77 -6.21
CA GLN A 94 -10.42 -20.04 -6.09
C GLN A 94 -10.79 -20.60 -7.46
N THR A 95 -11.22 -19.75 -8.37
CA THR A 95 -11.67 -20.13 -9.72
C THR A 95 -10.62 -19.90 -10.79
N GLY A 96 -9.69 -18.95 -10.58
CA GLY A 96 -8.73 -18.46 -11.56
C GLY A 96 -9.35 -17.55 -12.61
N GLU A 97 -10.60 -17.14 -12.43
CA GLU A 97 -11.32 -16.26 -13.36
C GLU A 97 -11.03 -14.79 -13.05
N SER A 98 -11.01 -13.96 -14.10
CA SER A 98 -10.91 -12.53 -13.98
C SER A 98 -12.24 -11.94 -13.55
N VAL A 99 -12.25 -11.14 -12.50
CA VAL A 99 -13.41 -10.43 -11.94
C VAL A 99 -13.30 -8.96 -12.29
N ASP A 100 -14.29 -8.42 -12.93
CA ASP A 100 -14.34 -7.03 -13.38
C ASP A 100 -15.65 -6.38 -12.96
N GLY A 101 -15.59 -5.19 -12.39
CA GLY A 101 -16.77 -4.47 -11.91
C GLY A 101 -17.32 -4.93 -10.57
N GLU A 102 -16.68 -5.89 -9.89
CA GLU A 102 -17.11 -6.38 -8.57
C GLU A 102 -16.05 -6.09 -7.52
N PRO A 103 -16.44 -5.55 -6.32
CA PRO A 103 -15.53 -5.32 -5.21
C PRO A 103 -14.87 -6.61 -4.72
N LEU A 104 -13.58 -6.52 -4.33
CA LEU A 104 -12.88 -7.65 -3.69
C LEU A 104 -13.22 -7.75 -2.20
N TYR A 105 -13.46 -6.60 -1.53
CA TYR A 105 -13.65 -6.54 -0.09
C TYR A 105 -15.13 -6.72 0.30
N GLU A 106 -15.76 -7.79 -0.18
CA GLU A 106 -17.11 -8.20 0.23
C GLU A 106 -17.03 -9.54 0.97
N ASP A 107 -17.55 -9.58 2.20
CA ASP A 107 -17.59 -10.76 3.09
C ASP A 107 -16.21 -11.42 3.31
N VAL A 108 -15.15 -10.62 3.42
CA VAL A 108 -13.77 -11.07 3.59
C VAL A 108 -13.43 -11.24 5.06
N LEU A 109 -12.82 -12.37 5.42
CA LEU A 109 -12.46 -12.70 6.81
C LEU A 109 -11.32 -11.83 7.35
N PHE A 110 -11.42 -11.44 8.61
CA PHE A 110 -10.24 -11.15 9.42
C PHE A 110 -9.58 -12.48 9.76
N HIS A 111 -8.67 -12.92 8.92
CA HIS A 111 -8.09 -14.27 8.98
C HIS A 111 -6.92 -14.39 9.94
N ARG A 112 -6.40 -13.25 10.46
CA ARG A 112 -5.32 -13.21 11.44
C ARG A 112 -5.50 -12.04 12.39
N VAL A 113 -5.55 -12.32 13.68
CA VAL A 113 -5.70 -11.35 14.78
C VAL A 113 -4.69 -11.68 15.85
N ILE A 114 -3.82 -10.74 16.16
CA ILE A 114 -2.83 -10.87 17.25
C ILE A 114 -3.00 -9.69 18.18
N ASP A 115 -3.33 -9.99 19.43
CA ASP A 115 -3.48 -9.01 20.51
C ASP A 115 -2.21 -8.15 20.66
N ASP A 116 -2.39 -6.86 20.94
CA ASP A 116 -1.31 -5.87 21.09
C ASP A 116 -0.41 -5.71 19.85
N PHE A 117 -0.84 -6.27 18.70
CA PHE A 117 -0.11 -6.17 17.44
C PHE A 117 -1.01 -5.62 16.32
N MET A 118 -1.85 -6.44 15.68
CA MET A 118 -2.67 -6.01 14.55
C MET A 118 -3.85 -6.96 14.27
N ILE A 119 -4.82 -6.48 13.50
CA ILE A 119 -5.87 -7.26 12.87
C ILE A 119 -5.67 -7.24 11.36
N GLN A 120 -5.72 -8.39 10.68
CA GLN A 120 -5.39 -8.52 9.25
C GLN A 120 -6.54 -9.15 8.47
N THR A 121 -6.82 -8.56 7.29
CA THR A 121 -7.89 -8.95 6.37
C THR A 121 -7.48 -8.76 4.92
N GLY A 122 -8.44 -8.78 3.96
CA GLY A 122 -8.23 -8.48 2.55
C GLY A 122 -7.77 -9.67 1.70
N ASP A 123 -7.86 -10.89 2.23
CA ASP A 123 -7.67 -12.12 1.46
C ASP A 123 -9.02 -12.70 1.05
N PRO A 124 -9.39 -12.73 -0.25
CA PRO A 124 -10.67 -13.25 -0.70
C PRO A 124 -10.85 -14.75 -0.42
N THR A 125 -9.77 -15.50 -0.12
CA THR A 125 -9.86 -16.90 0.29
C THR A 125 -9.97 -17.11 1.79
N GLY A 126 -9.69 -16.08 2.60
CA GLY A 126 -9.66 -16.14 4.06
C GLY A 126 -8.59 -17.06 4.64
N THR A 127 -7.59 -17.46 3.86
CA THR A 127 -6.51 -18.40 4.26
C THR A 127 -5.21 -17.69 4.69
N GLY A 128 -5.10 -16.39 4.42
CA GLY A 128 -3.89 -15.59 4.55
C GLY A 128 -2.90 -15.75 3.39
N ARG A 129 -3.27 -16.48 2.34
CA ARG A 129 -2.40 -16.79 1.19
C ARG A 129 -2.97 -16.31 -0.15
N GLY A 130 -4.23 -15.89 -0.18
CA GLY A 130 -4.88 -15.35 -1.36
C GLY A 130 -4.55 -13.87 -1.57
N GLY A 131 -5.03 -13.35 -2.70
CA GLY A 131 -4.82 -11.97 -3.10
C GLY A 131 -5.52 -11.68 -4.42
N PRO A 132 -5.25 -10.52 -5.03
CA PRO A 132 -5.97 -10.05 -6.22
C PRO A 132 -5.45 -10.66 -7.53
N GLY A 133 -4.51 -11.61 -7.47
CA GLY A 133 -3.92 -12.25 -8.66
C GLY A 133 -2.75 -11.46 -9.28
N TYR A 134 -2.32 -10.37 -8.64
CA TYR A 134 -1.15 -9.58 -9.00
C TYR A 134 -0.44 -9.08 -7.74
N GLN A 135 0.76 -8.54 -7.93
CA GLN A 135 1.54 -7.86 -6.89
C GLN A 135 1.98 -6.49 -7.40
N PHE A 136 2.25 -5.56 -6.48
CA PHE A 136 2.81 -4.26 -6.79
C PHE A 136 3.90 -3.87 -5.80
N ASP A 137 4.77 -2.96 -6.24
CA ASP A 137 5.95 -2.52 -5.52
C ASP A 137 5.59 -1.79 -4.22
N ASP A 138 6.48 -1.85 -3.25
CA ASP A 138 6.39 -1.10 -2.01
C ASP A 138 6.34 0.41 -2.26
N GLU A 139 5.58 1.13 -1.42
CA GLU A 139 5.43 2.57 -1.47
C GLU A 139 5.60 3.13 -0.06
N PHE A 140 6.82 3.54 0.27
CA PHE A 140 7.15 4.09 1.58
C PHE A 140 7.23 5.60 1.52
N HIS A 141 6.72 6.26 2.56
CA HIS A 141 6.87 7.70 2.77
C HIS A 141 7.48 7.96 4.13
N GLU A 142 8.44 8.90 4.22
CA GLU A 142 9.23 9.13 5.43
C GLU A 142 8.40 9.58 6.65
N GLU A 143 7.25 10.22 6.42
CA GLU A 143 6.33 10.66 7.47
C GLU A 143 5.31 9.60 7.88
N LEU A 144 5.14 8.52 7.11
CA LEU A 144 4.17 7.47 7.40
C LEU A 144 4.85 6.33 8.16
N ARG A 145 4.45 6.17 9.42
CA ARG A 145 5.06 5.23 10.36
C ARG A 145 4.01 4.43 11.11
N HIS A 146 4.43 3.29 11.64
CA HIS A 146 3.63 2.46 12.53
C HIS A 146 3.85 2.89 14.00
N ASP A 147 3.55 4.14 14.32
CA ASP A 147 3.90 4.77 15.61
C ASP A 147 2.77 4.73 16.65
N GLY A 148 1.62 4.15 16.31
CA GLY A 148 0.46 4.04 17.20
C GLY A 148 -0.56 2.99 16.77
N PRO A 149 -1.68 2.89 17.51
CA PRO A 149 -2.83 2.11 17.10
C PRO A 149 -3.58 2.77 15.94
N GLY A 150 -4.32 1.97 15.17
CA GLY A 150 -5.17 2.43 14.08
C GLY A 150 -4.43 2.73 12.77
N VAL A 151 -3.12 2.50 12.68
CA VAL A 151 -2.38 2.64 11.41
C VAL A 151 -2.80 1.55 10.44
N VAL A 152 -3.19 1.94 9.22
CA VAL A 152 -3.60 1.02 8.15
C VAL A 152 -2.46 0.83 7.17
N SER A 153 -2.02 -0.43 6.97
CA SER A 153 -0.82 -0.74 6.21
C SER A 153 -0.96 -2.02 5.41
N MET A 154 -0.25 -2.12 4.27
CA MET A 154 -0.28 -3.30 3.42
C MET A 154 0.43 -4.50 4.05
N ALA A 155 -0.22 -5.65 4.03
CA ALA A 155 0.44 -6.91 4.29
C ALA A 155 1.15 -7.39 3.02
N ASN A 156 2.35 -7.95 3.18
CA ASN A 156 3.14 -8.50 2.09
C ASN A 156 3.92 -9.76 2.54
N ALA A 157 4.49 -10.49 1.59
CA ALA A 157 5.32 -11.67 1.82
C ALA A 157 6.83 -11.40 1.60
N GLY A 158 7.23 -10.14 1.63
CA GLY A 158 8.57 -9.61 1.38
C GLY A 158 8.51 -8.38 0.48
N PRO A 159 9.66 -7.80 0.11
CA PRO A 159 9.69 -6.59 -0.71
C PRO A 159 8.90 -6.75 -2.02
N ASP A 160 8.16 -5.71 -2.38
CA ASP A 160 7.44 -5.60 -3.66
C ASP A 160 6.40 -6.71 -3.92
N THR A 161 5.76 -7.21 -2.84
CA THR A 161 4.73 -8.26 -2.93
C THR A 161 3.39 -7.82 -2.36
N ASN A 162 3.09 -6.53 -2.40
CA ASN A 162 1.79 -6.01 -1.97
C ASN A 162 0.67 -6.49 -2.90
N GLY A 163 -0.50 -6.76 -2.34
CA GLY A 163 -1.66 -7.24 -3.10
C GLY A 163 -2.96 -6.59 -2.62
N SER A 164 -3.88 -7.38 -2.06
CA SER A 164 -5.13 -6.91 -1.47
C SER A 164 -5.13 -6.96 0.05
N GLN A 165 -4.25 -7.74 0.69
CA GLN A 165 -4.24 -7.89 2.13
C GLN A 165 -3.70 -6.64 2.83
N PHE A 166 -4.37 -6.24 3.91
CA PHE A 166 -3.94 -5.13 4.76
C PHE A 166 -4.20 -5.45 6.23
N PHE A 167 -3.58 -4.66 7.12
CA PHE A 167 -3.78 -4.78 8.55
C PHE A 167 -3.99 -3.41 9.19
N ILE A 168 -4.62 -3.42 10.36
CA ILE A 168 -4.79 -2.26 11.24
C ILE A 168 -4.06 -2.55 12.53
N THR A 169 -3.19 -1.65 12.95
CA THR A 169 -2.39 -1.82 14.18
C THR A 169 -3.24 -1.63 15.43
N LEU A 170 -2.96 -2.42 16.47
CA LEU A 170 -3.53 -2.29 17.82
C LEU A 170 -2.60 -1.50 18.76
N ALA A 171 -1.31 -1.44 18.43
CA ALA A 171 -0.29 -0.72 19.16
C ALA A 171 0.82 -0.24 18.20
N ALA A 172 1.76 0.58 18.68
CA ALA A 172 2.91 1.01 17.90
C ALA A 172 3.79 -0.17 17.48
N GLN A 173 4.14 -0.24 16.19
CA GLN A 173 4.91 -1.32 15.57
C GLN A 173 6.10 -0.78 14.73
N PRO A 174 7.03 -0.03 15.30
CA PRO A 174 8.08 0.66 14.53
C PRO A 174 9.02 -0.29 13.77
N HIS A 175 9.03 -1.58 14.10
CA HIS A 175 9.80 -2.59 13.39
C HIS A 175 9.27 -2.90 11.99
N LEU A 176 8.05 -2.44 11.65
CA LEU A 176 7.40 -2.57 10.34
C LEU A 176 7.73 -1.39 9.40
N ASP A 177 8.29 -0.29 9.91
CA ASP A 177 8.66 0.88 9.12
C ASP A 177 9.66 0.49 8.01
N GLY A 178 9.40 0.98 6.78
CA GLY A 178 10.20 0.65 5.60
C GLY A 178 10.09 -0.80 5.14
N LYS A 179 9.08 -1.56 5.61
CA LYS A 179 8.78 -2.93 5.18
C LYS A 179 7.34 -3.11 4.73
N HIS A 180 6.42 -2.33 5.29
CA HIS A 180 5.01 -2.34 4.97
C HIS A 180 4.56 -0.92 4.63
N ALA A 181 3.81 -0.77 3.54
CA ALA A 181 3.36 0.53 3.05
C ALA A 181 2.15 1.01 3.87
N VAL A 182 2.35 2.04 4.70
CA VAL A 182 1.27 2.72 5.41
C VAL A 182 0.50 3.57 4.40
N PHE A 183 -0.83 3.46 4.40
CA PHE A 183 -1.67 4.18 3.45
C PHE A 183 -2.91 4.82 4.06
N GLY A 184 -3.12 4.69 5.38
CA GLY A 184 -4.25 5.30 6.06
C GLY A 184 -4.15 5.25 7.57
N GLN A 185 -5.12 5.90 8.23
CA GLN A 185 -5.30 5.95 9.69
C GLN A 185 -6.77 5.83 10.03
N VAL A 186 -7.09 5.05 11.03
CA VAL A 186 -8.44 5.01 11.62
C VAL A 186 -8.72 6.34 12.30
N VAL A 187 -9.81 6.98 11.90
CA VAL A 187 -10.28 8.27 12.43
C VAL A 187 -11.55 8.12 13.26
N ASP A 188 -12.30 7.04 13.08
CA ASP A 188 -13.47 6.67 13.90
C ASP A 188 -13.61 5.14 13.96
N GLY A 189 -14.25 4.60 15.01
CA GLY A 189 -14.43 3.15 15.18
C GLY A 189 -13.20 2.43 15.73
N MET A 190 -12.29 3.10 16.44
CA MET A 190 -11.14 2.46 17.09
C MET A 190 -11.57 1.42 18.14
N ASP A 191 -12.68 1.62 18.81
CA ASP A 191 -13.30 0.65 19.72
C ASP A 191 -13.74 -0.65 19.00
N VAL A 192 -14.15 -0.55 17.74
CA VAL A 192 -14.44 -1.72 16.89
C VAL A 192 -13.16 -2.47 16.54
N VAL A 193 -12.06 -1.75 16.21
CA VAL A 193 -10.73 -2.35 15.96
C VAL A 193 -10.26 -3.11 17.19
N GLU A 194 -10.37 -2.51 18.39
CA GLU A 194 -10.02 -3.15 19.68
C GLU A 194 -10.93 -4.35 19.97
N ALA A 195 -12.24 -4.25 19.69
CA ALA A 195 -13.17 -5.36 19.86
C ALA A 195 -12.87 -6.55 18.93
N ILE A 196 -12.35 -6.29 17.73
CA ILE A 196 -11.85 -7.35 16.83
C ILE A 196 -10.52 -7.90 17.37
N GLY A 197 -9.62 -7.03 17.83
CA GLY A 197 -8.34 -7.43 18.43
C GLY A 197 -8.46 -8.33 19.67
N ALA A 198 -9.57 -8.18 20.41
CA ALA A 198 -9.84 -8.93 21.64
C ALA A 198 -10.61 -10.25 21.43
N VAL A 199 -10.92 -10.67 20.21
CA VAL A 199 -11.62 -11.94 19.96
C VAL A 199 -10.74 -13.14 20.32
N GLU A 200 -11.37 -14.24 20.74
CA GLU A 200 -10.67 -15.50 20.94
C GLU A 200 -10.12 -16.02 19.60
N THR A 201 -8.84 -16.38 19.58
CA THR A 201 -8.15 -16.94 18.43
C THR A 201 -7.68 -18.36 18.67
N ASP A 202 -7.50 -19.13 17.60
CA ASP A 202 -6.89 -20.45 17.63
C ASP A 202 -5.35 -20.39 17.67
N GLY A 203 -4.69 -21.55 17.64
CA GLY A 203 -3.23 -21.63 17.66
C GLY A 203 -2.50 -21.10 16.41
N ALA A 204 -3.26 -20.61 15.43
CA ALA A 204 -2.78 -19.98 14.19
C ALA A 204 -3.19 -18.49 14.09
N ASP A 205 -3.54 -17.88 15.20
CA ASP A 205 -4.00 -16.48 15.31
C ASP A 205 -5.30 -16.19 14.54
N ARG A 206 -6.07 -17.21 14.17
CA ARG A 206 -7.35 -17.05 13.48
C ARG A 206 -8.48 -16.92 14.49
N PRO A 207 -9.42 -15.97 14.34
CA PRO A 207 -10.62 -15.88 15.16
C PRO A 207 -11.40 -17.21 15.19
N VAL A 208 -11.73 -17.70 16.40
CA VAL A 208 -12.53 -18.92 16.60
C VAL A 208 -13.96 -18.75 16.05
N ASN A 209 -14.51 -17.55 16.17
CA ASN A 209 -15.74 -17.14 15.52
C ASN A 209 -15.40 -16.15 14.43
N ASP A 210 -15.86 -16.42 13.22
CA ASP A 210 -15.57 -15.60 12.07
C ASP A 210 -15.95 -14.13 12.30
N VAL A 211 -15.03 -13.23 11.99
CA VAL A 211 -15.24 -11.78 11.90
C VAL A 211 -15.05 -11.39 10.43
N LEU A 212 -16.05 -10.73 9.87
CA LEU A 212 -16.06 -10.35 8.45
C LEU A 212 -15.86 -8.84 8.29
N LEU A 213 -15.12 -8.48 7.26
CA LEU A 213 -15.23 -7.23 6.55
C LEU A 213 -16.36 -7.43 5.52
N GLU A 214 -17.55 -6.90 5.83
CA GLU A 214 -18.75 -7.10 5.01
C GLU A 214 -18.71 -6.29 3.71
N SER A 215 -18.21 -5.05 3.80
CA SER A 215 -18.05 -4.16 2.64
C SER A 215 -17.14 -2.97 2.96
N VAL A 216 -16.68 -2.29 1.89
CA VAL A 216 -15.94 -1.02 1.99
C VAL A 216 -16.62 0.03 1.12
N THR A 217 -16.92 1.20 1.71
CA THR A 217 -17.46 2.36 0.98
C THR A 217 -16.42 3.47 0.95
N ILE A 218 -16.22 4.10 -0.20
CA ILE A 218 -15.25 5.19 -0.38
C ILE A 218 -16.01 6.51 -0.53
N GLU A 219 -15.58 7.55 0.20
CA GLU A 219 -16.09 8.91 0.11
C GLU A 219 -14.92 9.88 -0.14
N THR A 220 -15.13 10.87 -1.01
CA THR A 220 -14.14 11.91 -1.34
C THR A 220 -14.80 13.27 -1.13
N GLU A 221 -14.23 14.12 -0.27
CA GLU A 221 -14.71 15.47 0.06
C GLU A 221 -13.77 16.55 -0.50
#